data_577cc66b7e10e9e67d542c6e1b77e1b9
#
_entry.id   577cc66b7e10e9e67d542c6e1b77e1b9
#
_cell.length_a   1.000
_cell.length_b   1.000
_cell.length_c   1.000
_cell.angle_alpha   90.00
_cell.angle_beta   90.00
_cell.angle_gamma   90.00
#
_symmetry.space_group_name_H-M   'P 1'
#
loop_
_entity.id
_entity.type
_entity.pdbx_description
1 polymer ?
#
loop_
_entity_poly.entity_id
_entity_poly.type
_entity_poly.pdbx_seq_one_letter_code
_entity_poly.pdbx_strand_id
1 'polypeptide(L)'
;MRWINLILAVFFASQLLGDRVSTRDGSILHGLVLGVADGNLSIESPYGATLHIPLSEITGLVSNLELTVRNDDNATIRGQAIPSKPGSLNLRSSTGSRSLPFSRIQHLWDSNGTDPLVALEEARLEALLMKWEHSFGFDLSGSNGNTDSLGIGFRLDSLYSNDFQELDLYLSHNNRSTNGVSDLEETKAGAEYDSVFSEDMAWYLKGDFENDPIEQIELRATGATGLKHAWMDEENYDLFVRGGLAVRHEKSTLSSISSTTDPALDLGLEYSHQFHEIISLESGLSLVPRLEDLSDYLLNHDIALLFPIDNGDYWNLRSGLSGTYDSTPGVGLQQSDIKYFFSLVYNFQ
;
A
#
# COMPACT_ATOMS: atom_id res chain seq x y z
N MET A 1 38.89 -34.34 -33.66
CA MET A 1 37.96 -33.65 -32.77
C MET A 1 38.48 -32.25 -32.31
N ARG A 2 39.01 -31.42 -33.20
CA ARG A 2 39.59 -30.10 -32.83
C ARG A 2 39.10 -28.95 -33.72
N TRP A 3 38.17 -29.19 -34.65
CA TRP A 3 37.67 -28.20 -35.60
C TRP A 3 36.24 -27.74 -35.35
N ILE A 4 35.49 -28.34 -34.38
CA ILE A 4 34.10 -27.97 -34.06
C ILE A 4 34.04 -26.81 -33.06
N ASN A 5 35.07 -26.55 -32.27
CA ASN A 5 35.09 -25.48 -31.29
C ASN A 5 35.45 -24.10 -31.85
N LEU A 6 35.92 -24.00 -33.10
CA LEU A 6 36.26 -22.69 -33.69
C LEU A 6 35.10 -22.02 -34.39
N ILE A 7 34.09 -22.79 -34.81
CA ILE A 7 32.89 -22.25 -35.50
C ILE A 7 31.85 -21.70 -34.50
N LEU A 8 31.82 -22.23 -33.25
CA LEU A 8 30.91 -21.74 -32.23
C LEU A 8 31.35 -20.40 -31.61
N ALA A 9 32.64 -20.07 -31.63
CA ALA A 9 33.19 -18.81 -31.12
C ALA A 9 32.94 -17.60 -32.03
N VAL A 10 32.73 -17.83 -33.34
CA VAL A 10 32.48 -16.75 -34.33
C VAL A 10 31.00 -16.31 -34.33
N PHE A 11 30.06 -17.19 -33.94
CA PHE A 11 28.62 -16.86 -33.90
C PHE A 11 28.21 -16.09 -32.65
N PHE A 12 28.99 -16.10 -31.57
CA PHE A 12 28.73 -15.32 -30.34
C PHE A 12 29.32 -13.90 -30.37
N ALA A 13 30.21 -13.59 -31.30
CA ALA A 13 30.84 -12.27 -31.40
C ALA A 13 30.00 -11.22 -32.14
N SER A 14 28.87 -11.58 -32.74
CA SER A 14 28.02 -10.66 -33.51
C SER A 14 26.81 -10.11 -32.75
N GLN A 15 26.61 -10.47 -31.48
CA GLN A 15 25.50 -9.97 -30.65
C GLN A 15 25.95 -9.05 -29.51
N LEU A 16 27.22 -8.67 -29.44
CA LEU A 16 27.78 -7.84 -28.35
C LEU A 16 28.02 -6.37 -28.75
N LEU A 17 27.41 -5.89 -29.82
CA LEU A 17 27.36 -4.45 -30.11
C LEU A 17 26.01 -3.91 -29.64
N GLY A 18 25.91 -3.65 -28.34
CA GLY A 18 24.81 -2.85 -27.77
C GLY A 18 24.74 -1.47 -28.44
N ASP A 19 23.73 -0.71 -28.09
CA ASP A 19 23.61 0.67 -28.52
C ASP A 19 24.84 1.47 -28.07
N ARG A 20 25.13 2.54 -28.79
CA ARG A 20 26.28 3.39 -28.53
C ARG A 20 25.86 4.84 -28.38
N VAL A 21 26.16 5.42 -27.20
CA VAL A 21 25.97 6.82 -26.89
C VAL A 21 27.32 7.52 -26.81
N SER A 22 27.50 8.64 -27.54
CA SER A 22 28.70 9.50 -27.50
C SER A 22 28.36 10.79 -26.78
N THR A 23 29.25 11.25 -25.92
CA THR A 23 29.07 12.44 -25.08
C THR A 23 30.02 13.57 -25.47
N ARG A 24 29.82 14.78 -24.97
CA ARG A 24 30.62 15.98 -25.29
C ARG A 24 32.06 15.89 -24.78
N ASP A 25 32.30 15.23 -23.68
CA ASP A 25 33.62 14.98 -23.11
C ASP A 25 34.42 13.94 -23.89
N GLY A 26 33.82 13.35 -24.95
CA GLY A 26 34.46 12.34 -25.80
C GLY A 26 34.27 10.91 -25.29
N SER A 27 33.51 10.69 -24.22
CA SER A 27 33.21 9.36 -23.72
C SER A 27 32.30 8.62 -24.70
N ILE A 28 32.45 7.27 -24.75
CA ILE A 28 31.61 6.39 -25.53
C ILE A 28 31.04 5.33 -24.56
N LEU A 29 29.72 5.31 -24.45
CA LEU A 29 29.00 4.37 -23.59
C LEU A 29 28.37 3.30 -24.48
N HIS A 30 28.48 2.04 -24.05
CA HIS A 30 27.84 0.89 -24.69
C HIS A 30 26.83 0.28 -23.73
N GLY A 31 25.65 -0.04 -24.22
CA GLY A 31 24.59 -0.63 -23.42
C GLY A 31 23.29 -0.76 -24.20
N LEU A 32 22.20 -0.95 -23.52
CA LEU A 32 20.84 -0.91 -24.05
C LEU A 32 20.23 0.46 -23.76
N VAL A 33 19.86 1.21 -24.80
CA VAL A 33 19.13 2.48 -24.64
C VAL A 33 17.70 2.16 -24.23
N LEU A 34 17.33 2.56 -23.01
CA LEU A 34 16.00 2.34 -22.44
C LEU A 34 15.01 3.42 -22.92
N GLY A 35 15.47 4.66 -23.05
CA GLY A 35 14.62 5.74 -23.51
C GLY A 35 15.11 7.14 -23.14
N VAL A 36 14.26 8.13 -23.44
CA VAL A 36 14.44 9.54 -23.02
C VAL A 36 13.18 9.98 -22.29
N ALA A 37 13.36 10.51 -21.09
CA ALA A 37 12.35 11.18 -20.30
C ALA A 37 12.99 12.34 -19.51
N ASP A 38 12.26 13.40 -19.26
CA ASP A 38 12.68 14.57 -18.46
C ASP A 38 14.04 15.15 -18.86
N GLY A 39 14.31 15.14 -20.17
CA GLY A 39 15.55 15.66 -20.72
C GLY A 39 16.80 14.79 -20.52
N ASN A 40 16.65 13.58 -20.00
CA ASN A 40 17.72 12.60 -19.78
C ASN A 40 17.53 11.36 -20.65
N LEU A 41 18.62 10.86 -21.23
CA LEU A 41 18.68 9.55 -21.87
C LEU A 41 19.12 8.51 -20.84
N SER A 42 18.35 7.44 -20.72
CA SER A 42 18.68 6.29 -19.87
C SER A 42 19.28 5.17 -20.70
N ILE A 43 20.45 4.68 -20.28
CA ILE A 43 21.16 3.56 -20.90
C ILE A 43 21.53 2.53 -19.83
N GLU A 44 21.17 1.28 -20.04
CA GLU A 44 21.57 0.17 -19.19
C GLU A 44 22.92 -0.39 -19.65
N SER A 45 23.89 -0.38 -18.77
CA SER A 45 25.20 -0.95 -19.03
C SER A 45 25.15 -2.49 -19.11
N PRO A 46 26.12 -3.15 -19.75
CA PRO A 46 26.20 -4.62 -19.77
C PRO A 46 26.33 -5.28 -18.39
N TYR A 47 26.56 -4.49 -17.35
CA TYR A 47 26.69 -4.90 -15.96
C TYR A 47 25.45 -4.63 -15.10
N GLY A 48 24.32 -4.23 -15.73
CA GLY A 48 23.03 -3.98 -15.09
C GLY A 48 22.89 -2.61 -14.44
N ALA A 49 23.90 -1.72 -14.53
CA ALA A 49 23.78 -0.35 -14.02
C ALA A 49 23.10 0.56 -15.04
N THR A 50 22.06 1.27 -14.64
CA THR A 50 21.41 2.31 -15.47
C THR A 50 22.09 3.64 -15.26
N LEU A 51 22.48 4.29 -16.35
CA LEU A 51 23.07 5.63 -16.39
C LEU A 51 22.07 6.61 -17.00
N HIS A 52 21.90 7.76 -16.35
CA HIS A 52 21.07 8.86 -16.84
C HIS A 52 21.96 9.99 -17.35
N ILE A 53 21.86 10.31 -18.64
CA ILE A 53 22.74 11.26 -19.31
C ILE A 53 21.89 12.43 -19.83
N PRO A 54 22.13 13.67 -19.40
CA PRO A 54 21.42 14.83 -19.94
C PRO A 54 21.54 14.89 -21.46
N LEU A 55 20.46 15.12 -22.18
CA LEU A 55 20.45 15.23 -23.63
C LEU A 55 21.41 16.34 -24.14
N SER A 56 21.65 17.36 -23.34
CA SER A 56 22.63 18.43 -23.65
C SER A 56 24.05 17.92 -23.74
N GLU A 57 24.40 16.85 -23.10
CA GLU A 57 25.73 16.23 -23.11
C GLU A 57 25.90 15.20 -24.23
N ILE A 58 24.81 14.80 -24.89
CA ILE A 58 24.86 13.77 -25.94
C ILE A 58 25.24 14.42 -27.29
N THR A 59 26.26 13.85 -27.93
CA THR A 59 26.71 14.23 -29.27
C THR A 59 26.32 13.26 -30.37
N GLY A 60 26.01 11.98 -29.99
CA GLY A 60 25.60 10.97 -30.95
C GLY A 60 24.95 9.76 -30.29
N LEU A 61 24.01 9.15 -31.00
CA LEU A 61 23.34 7.90 -30.64
C LEU A 61 23.31 7.00 -31.90
N VAL A 62 23.70 5.74 -31.68
CA VAL A 62 23.57 4.68 -32.66
C VAL A 62 22.90 3.50 -31.98
N SER A 63 21.83 2.98 -32.54
CA SER A 63 21.09 1.84 -32.00
C SER A 63 20.86 0.77 -33.05
N ASN A 64 20.93 -0.48 -32.62
CA ASN A 64 20.55 -1.62 -33.43
C ASN A 64 19.03 -1.85 -33.44
N LEU A 65 18.31 -1.30 -32.46
CA LEU A 65 16.87 -1.36 -32.37
C LEU A 65 16.22 -0.22 -33.17
N GLU A 66 15.02 -0.45 -33.61
CA GLU A 66 14.18 0.60 -34.17
C GLU A 66 13.58 1.42 -33.02
N LEU A 67 13.87 2.71 -33.02
CA LEU A 67 13.44 3.65 -31.99
C LEU A 67 12.31 4.53 -32.51
N THR A 68 11.43 4.91 -31.60
CA THR A 68 10.44 5.97 -31.83
C THR A 68 10.82 7.20 -31.01
N VAL A 69 10.78 8.36 -31.64
CA VAL A 69 11.11 9.64 -31.02
C VAL A 69 9.91 10.57 -31.13
N ARG A 70 9.54 11.21 -30.04
CA ARG A 70 8.61 12.33 -30.00
C ARG A 70 9.38 13.62 -29.83
N ASN A 71 9.11 14.58 -30.71
CA ASN A 71 9.73 15.88 -30.65
C ASN A 71 8.85 16.93 -29.92
N ASP A 72 9.38 18.15 -29.80
CA ASP A 72 8.73 19.31 -29.19
C ASP A 72 7.44 19.77 -29.92
N ASP A 73 7.25 19.41 -31.19
CA ASP A 73 6.00 19.63 -31.93
C ASP A 73 4.98 18.50 -31.71
N ASN A 74 5.23 17.57 -30.77
CA ASN A 74 4.44 16.37 -30.49
C ASN A 74 4.35 15.39 -31.68
N ALA A 75 5.23 15.55 -32.71
CA ALA A 75 5.31 14.65 -33.85
C ALA A 75 6.21 13.44 -33.51
N THR A 76 5.78 12.24 -33.94
CA THR A 76 6.57 11.03 -33.78
C THR A 76 7.33 10.66 -35.04
N ILE A 77 8.58 10.23 -34.89
CA ILE A 77 9.45 9.76 -35.95
C ILE A 77 9.97 8.37 -35.54
N ARG A 78 9.80 7.41 -36.40
CA ARG A 78 10.26 6.03 -36.17
C ARG A 78 11.42 5.70 -37.10
N GLY A 79 12.44 5.02 -36.58
CA GLY A 79 13.55 4.52 -37.39
C GLY A 79 14.73 4.04 -36.55
N GLN A 80 15.70 3.46 -37.19
CA GLN A 80 16.96 3.03 -36.58
C GLN A 80 17.89 4.23 -36.42
N ALA A 81 18.46 4.40 -35.21
CA ALA A 81 19.46 5.46 -34.99
C ALA A 81 20.78 5.12 -35.65
N ILE A 82 21.18 5.95 -36.59
CA ILE A 82 22.42 5.81 -37.39
C ILE A 82 23.37 6.95 -37.09
N PRO A 83 24.69 6.82 -37.40
CA PRO A 83 25.65 7.86 -37.20
C PRO A 83 25.19 9.19 -37.83
N SER A 84 25.35 10.27 -37.10
CA SER A 84 24.90 11.61 -37.47
C SER A 84 25.94 12.71 -37.17
N LYS A 85 25.65 13.95 -37.56
CA LYS A 85 26.44 15.09 -37.11
C LYS A 85 26.34 15.25 -35.59
N PRO A 86 27.41 15.72 -34.91
CA PRO A 86 27.37 15.94 -33.48
C PRO A 86 26.20 16.85 -33.07
N GLY A 87 25.50 16.45 -31.99
CA GLY A 87 24.36 17.19 -31.45
C GLY A 87 23.01 16.88 -32.12
N SER A 88 22.97 15.92 -33.05
CA SER A 88 21.74 15.50 -33.72
C SER A 88 21.59 13.98 -33.70
N LEU A 89 20.36 13.51 -33.65
CA LEU A 89 19.95 12.12 -33.88
C LEU A 89 19.49 11.97 -35.32
N ASN A 90 19.99 10.94 -36.01
CA ASN A 90 19.56 10.63 -37.38
C ASN A 90 18.84 9.25 -37.33
N LEU A 91 17.56 9.24 -37.70
CA LEU A 91 16.72 8.07 -37.77
C LEU A 91 16.55 7.65 -39.23
N ARG A 92 16.93 6.40 -39.53
CA ARG A 92 16.71 5.76 -40.83
C ARG A 92 15.45 4.93 -40.78
N SER A 93 14.51 5.22 -41.65
CA SER A 93 13.30 4.44 -41.87
C SER A 93 13.22 3.88 -43.28
N SER A 94 12.21 3.11 -43.61
CA SER A 94 11.94 2.62 -44.97
C SER A 94 11.66 3.75 -45.99
N THR A 95 11.23 4.93 -45.50
CA THR A 95 10.86 6.07 -46.32
C THR A 95 11.99 7.10 -46.45
N GLY A 96 13.15 6.85 -45.82
CA GLY A 96 14.31 7.72 -45.84
C GLY A 96 14.89 8.01 -44.46
N SER A 97 15.82 8.98 -44.37
CA SER A 97 16.45 9.36 -43.11
C SER A 97 16.00 10.76 -42.69
N ARG A 98 15.75 10.93 -41.40
CA ARG A 98 15.39 12.23 -40.77
C ARG A 98 16.36 12.53 -39.64
N SER A 99 16.87 13.78 -39.65
CA SER A 99 17.74 14.27 -38.58
C SER A 99 17.00 15.22 -37.68
N LEU A 100 17.19 15.06 -36.37
CA LEU A 100 16.56 15.85 -35.31
C LEU A 100 17.62 16.24 -34.28
N PRO A 101 17.75 17.56 -33.90
CA PRO A 101 18.61 17.94 -32.77
C PRO A 101 18.18 17.26 -31.48
N PHE A 102 19.14 16.83 -30.63
CA PHE A 102 18.82 16.25 -29.34
C PHE A 102 17.99 17.18 -28.46
N SER A 103 18.17 18.48 -28.55
CA SER A 103 17.40 19.49 -27.79
C SER A 103 15.91 19.54 -28.13
N ARG A 104 15.48 18.95 -29.24
CA ARG A 104 14.08 18.87 -29.65
C ARG A 104 13.42 17.53 -29.30
N ILE A 105 14.14 16.61 -28.67
CA ILE A 105 13.62 15.29 -28.25
C ILE A 105 12.97 15.46 -26.89
N GLN A 106 11.68 15.11 -26.79
CA GLN A 106 10.96 15.02 -25.52
C GLN A 106 10.98 13.61 -24.98
N HIS A 107 10.64 12.63 -25.83
CA HIS A 107 10.63 11.21 -25.49
C HIS A 107 11.31 10.38 -26.58
N LEU A 108 11.92 9.30 -26.18
CA LEU A 108 12.49 8.27 -27.05
C LEU A 108 12.24 6.91 -26.40
N TRP A 109 11.80 5.92 -27.20
CA TRP A 109 11.54 4.57 -26.71
C TRP A 109 11.76 3.54 -27.82
N ASP A 110 11.89 2.26 -27.46
CA ASP A 110 11.88 1.15 -28.42
C ASP A 110 10.56 1.15 -29.18
N SER A 111 10.61 1.07 -30.49
CA SER A 111 9.41 1.07 -31.34
C SER A 111 8.46 -0.10 -31.12
N ASN A 112 8.93 -1.18 -30.46
CA ASN A 112 8.09 -2.29 -30.02
C ASN A 112 7.53 -2.11 -28.60
N GLY A 113 8.02 -1.10 -27.86
CA GLY A 113 7.54 -0.76 -26.53
C GLY A 113 6.30 0.15 -26.56
N THR A 114 5.73 0.37 -25.40
CA THR A 114 4.60 1.29 -25.22
C THR A 114 5.08 2.76 -25.27
N ASP A 115 4.31 3.61 -25.90
CA ASP A 115 4.53 5.05 -25.88
C ASP A 115 4.50 5.57 -24.42
N PRO A 116 5.55 6.28 -23.95
CA PRO A 116 5.62 6.75 -22.56
C PRO A 116 4.40 7.58 -22.10
N LEU A 117 3.79 8.36 -22.99
CA LEU A 117 2.58 9.12 -22.63
C LEU A 117 1.34 8.21 -22.49
N VAL A 118 1.26 7.16 -23.32
CA VAL A 118 0.19 6.17 -23.18
C VAL A 118 0.38 5.37 -21.90
N ALA A 119 1.61 4.92 -21.60
CA ALA A 119 1.92 4.21 -20.38
C ALA A 119 1.62 5.06 -19.12
N LEU A 120 1.94 6.36 -19.17
CA LEU A 120 1.61 7.28 -18.06
C LEU A 120 0.10 7.45 -17.88
N GLU A 121 -0.65 7.57 -18.98
CA GLU A 121 -2.13 7.70 -18.89
C GLU A 121 -2.78 6.39 -18.44
N GLU A 122 -2.28 5.23 -18.90
CA GLU A 122 -2.74 3.92 -18.43
C GLU A 122 -2.48 3.75 -16.93
N ALA A 123 -1.26 4.08 -16.46
CA ALA A 123 -0.92 4.04 -15.04
C ALA A 123 -1.80 4.99 -14.22
N ARG A 124 -2.06 6.21 -14.73
CA ARG A 124 -2.98 7.16 -14.09
C ARG A 124 -4.41 6.62 -14.00
N LEU A 125 -4.90 6.00 -15.05
CA LEU A 125 -6.23 5.40 -15.06
C LEU A 125 -6.30 4.19 -14.11
N GLU A 126 -5.23 3.39 -14.04
CA GLU A 126 -5.15 2.27 -13.10
C GLU A 126 -5.13 2.74 -11.65
N ALA A 127 -4.41 3.82 -11.33
CA ALA A 127 -4.38 4.42 -10.00
C ALA A 127 -5.77 4.95 -9.54
N LEU A 128 -6.68 5.21 -10.46
CA LEU A 128 -8.06 5.62 -10.16
C LEU A 128 -9.02 4.44 -9.98
N LEU A 129 -8.60 3.22 -10.35
CA LEU A 129 -9.46 2.04 -10.23
C LEU A 129 -9.53 1.59 -8.78
N MET A 130 -10.72 1.62 -8.22
CA MET A 130 -11.00 1.05 -6.91
C MET A 130 -10.94 -0.48 -6.97
N LYS A 131 -10.26 -1.09 -6.01
CA LYS A 131 -10.11 -2.55 -5.89
C LYS A 131 -10.66 -3.02 -4.55
N TRP A 132 -11.25 -4.20 -4.52
CA TRP A 132 -11.65 -4.86 -3.28
C TRP A 132 -10.54 -5.80 -2.82
N GLU A 133 -10.26 -5.74 -1.53
CA GLU A 133 -9.43 -6.71 -0.82
C GLU A 133 -10.22 -7.17 0.41
N HIS A 134 -10.21 -8.44 0.66
CA HIS A 134 -10.95 -9.02 1.78
C HIS A 134 -10.05 -9.91 2.61
N SER A 135 -10.27 -9.91 3.92
CA SER A 135 -9.65 -10.89 4.80
C SER A 135 -10.70 -11.53 5.72
N PHE A 136 -10.52 -12.81 6.00
CA PHE A 136 -11.31 -13.55 6.95
C PHE A 136 -10.41 -14.21 7.98
N GLY A 137 -10.53 -13.79 9.23
CA GLY A 137 -9.82 -14.33 10.37
C GLY A 137 -10.69 -15.29 11.17
N PHE A 138 -10.11 -16.40 11.63
CA PHE A 138 -10.75 -17.35 12.49
C PHE A 138 -9.86 -17.68 13.70
N ASP A 139 -10.45 -17.57 14.90
CA ASP A 139 -9.82 -17.83 16.17
C ASP A 139 -10.45 -19.05 16.85
N LEU A 140 -9.62 -19.95 17.35
CA LEU A 140 -10.04 -21.05 18.18
C LEU A 140 -9.11 -21.17 19.38
N SER A 141 -9.68 -21.13 20.57
CA SER A 141 -8.95 -21.33 21.82
C SER A 141 -9.67 -22.30 22.71
N GLY A 142 -8.94 -23.02 23.56
CA GLY A 142 -9.56 -23.93 24.48
C GLY A 142 -8.60 -24.51 25.51
N SER A 143 -9.16 -24.92 26.61
CA SER A 143 -8.48 -25.71 27.65
C SER A 143 -9.41 -26.84 28.18
N ASN A 144 -8.81 -27.92 28.62
CA ASN A 144 -9.54 -29.02 29.27
C ASN A 144 -8.75 -29.49 30.47
N GLY A 145 -9.40 -29.65 31.62
CA GLY A 145 -8.75 -30.08 32.86
C GLY A 145 -9.42 -29.48 34.08
N ASN A 146 -8.64 -28.79 34.93
CA ASN A 146 -9.19 -28.11 36.10
C ASN A 146 -10.12 -26.95 35.74
N THR A 147 -9.96 -26.42 34.55
CA THR A 147 -10.81 -25.37 33.91
C THR A 147 -11.07 -25.81 32.47
N ASP A 148 -12.33 -25.98 32.14
CA ASP A 148 -12.76 -26.25 30.78
C ASP A 148 -13.14 -24.92 30.09
N SER A 149 -12.47 -24.56 29.01
CA SER A 149 -12.83 -23.37 28.25
C SER A 149 -12.83 -23.63 26.74
N LEU A 150 -13.73 -22.96 26.03
CA LEU A 150 -13.80 -22.94 24.59
C LEU A 150 -14.11 -21.52 24.15
N GLY A 151 -13.21 -20.95 23.32
CA GLY A 151 -13.38 -19.65 22.68
C GLY A 151 -13.36 -19.80 21.18
N ILE A 152 -14.28 -19.12 20.51
CA ILE A 152 -14.38 -19.03 19.06
C ILE A 152 -14.53 -17.57 18.71
N GLY A 153 -13.74 -17.13 17.72
CA GLY A 153 -13.83 -15.79 17.14
C GLY A 153 -13.78 -15.83 15.63
N PHE A 154 -14.38 -14.84 15.01
CA PHE A 154 -14.17 -14.54 13.60
C PHE A 154 -14.10 -13.05 13.37
N ARG A 155 -13.38 -12.66 12.31
CA ARG A 155 -13.28 -11.29 11.83
C ARG A 155 -13.31 -11.31 10.29
N LEU A 156 -14.10 -10.42 9.72
CA LEU A 156 -14.15 -10.12 8.30
C LEU A 156 -13.74 -8.66 8.13
N ASP A 157 -12.75 -8.40 7.31
CA ASP A 157 -12.37 -7.07 6.87
C ASP A 157 -12.54 -6.98 5.36
N SER A 158 -12.94 -5.82 4.87
CA SER A 158 -13.16 -5.55 3.45
C SER A 158 -12.70 -4.14 3.14
N LEU A 159 -11.64 -4.03 2.38
CA LEU A 159 -11.04 -2.78 1.93
C LEU A 159 -11.42 -2.53 0.48
N TYR A 160 -11.97 -1.36 0.17
CA TYR A 160 -12.26 -0.87 -1.17
C TYR A 160 -11.50 0.42 -1.41
N SER A 161 -10.37 0.34 -2.11
CA SER A 161 -9.40 1.43 -2.15
C SER A 161 -8.80 1.67 -3.52
N ASN A 162 -8.28 2.88 -3.69
CA ASN A 162 -7.33 3.31 -4.70
C ASN A 162 -6.34 4.30 -4.06
N ASP A 163 -5.46 4.92 -4.88
CA ASP A 163 -4.44 5.87 -4.37
C ASP A 163 -5.02 7.13 -3.70
N PHE A 164 -6.33 7.41 -3.84
CA PHE A 164 -6.95 8.65 -3.35
C PHE A 164 -8.08 8.44 -2.36
N GLN A 165 -8.66 7.26 -2.33
CA GLN A 165 -9.85 6.96 -1.52
C GLN A 165 -9.77 5.55 -0.97
N GLU A 166 -10.25 5.40 0.25
CA GLU A 166 -10.29 4.14 0.96
C GLU A 166 -11.62 4.01 1.71
N LEU A 167 -12.25 2.86 1.61
CA LEU A 167 -13.39 2.46 2.42
C LEU A 167 -13.04 1.14 3.09
N ASP A 168 -12.82 1.19 4.38
CA ASP A 168 -12.61 0.02 5.23
C ASP A 168 -13.91 -0.37 5.92
N LEU A 169 -14.26 -1.65 5.84
CA LEU A 169 -15.42 -2.25 6.51
C LEU A 169 -14.95 -3.42 7.33
N TYR A 170 -15.40 -3.49 8.59
CA TYR A 170 -15.11 -4.66 9.41
C TYR A 170 -16.33 -5.18 10.16
N LEU A 171 -16.30 -6.49 10.42
CA LEU A 171 -17.24 -7.20 11.30
C LEU A 171 -16.46 -8.25 12.10
N SER A 172 -16.62 -8.26 13.41
CA SER A 172 -16.05 -9.29 14.26
C SER A 172 -17.06 -9.79 15.28
N HIS A 173 -16.90 -11.07 15.65
CA HIS A 173 -17.64 -11.68 16.74
C HIS A 173 -16.73 -12.62 17.52
N ASN A 174 -16.72 -12.48 18.84
CA ASN A 174 -15.95 -13.30 19.75
C ASN A 174 -16.88 -13.85 20.83
N ASN A 175 -16.77 -15.14 21.08
CA ASN A 175 -17.49 -15.83 22.16
C ASN A 175 -16.53 -16.75 22.90
N ARG A 176 -16.60 -16.75 24.22
CA ARG A 176 -15.88 -17.71 25.06
C ARG A 176 -16.78 -18.15 26.21
N SER A 177 -16.70 -19.44 26.52
CA SER A 177 -17.34 -20.05 27.66
C SER A 177 -16.29 -20.74 28.52
N THR A 178 -16.34 -20.49 29.83
CA THR A 178 -15.45 -21.08 30.81
C THR A 178 -16.30 -21.83 31.83
N ASN A 179 -16.07 -23.15 31.99
CA ASN A 179 -16.85 -24.05 32.84
C ASN A 179 -18.37 -23.98 32.55
N GLY A 180 -18.75 -23.81 31.28
CA GLY A 180 -20.13 -23.71 30.83
C GLY A 180 -20.82 -22.36 31.06
N VAL A 181 -20.08 -21.35 31.52
CA VAL A 181 -20.59 -19.98 31.68
C VAL A 181 -19.93 -19.09 30.62
N SER A 182 -20.72 -18.31 29.90
CA SER A 182 -20.18 -17.31 28.96
C SER A 182 -19.48 -16.20 29.71
N ASP A 183 -18.21 -15.92 29.37
CA ASP A 183 -17.37 -14.93 29.98
C ASP A 183 -16.77 -13.96 28.96
N LEU A 184 -17.13 -14.14 27.68
CA LEU A 184 -16.88 -13.20 26.56
C LEU A 184 -18.01 -13.39 25.53
N GLU A 185 -18.66 -12.31 25.15
CA GLU A 185 -19.66 -12.28 24.07
C GLU A 185 -19.68 -10.90 23.46
N GLU A 186 -18.85 -10.68 22.45
CA GLU A 186 -18.63 -9.36 21.84
C GLU A 186 -18.88 -9.42 20.34
N THR A 187 -19.63 -8.44 19.84
CA THR A 187 -19.81 -8.22 18.40
C THR A 187 -19.46 -6.77 18.08
N LYS A 188 -18.56 -6.56 17.13
CA LYS A 188 -18.18 -5.24 16.64
C LYS A 188 -18.34 -5.16 15.13
N ALA A 189 -18.77 -4.01 14.65
CA ALA A 189 -18.82 -3.68 13.23
C ALA A 189 -18.45 -2.21 13.03
N GLY A 190 -17.83 -1.89 11.92
CA GLY A 190 -17.52 -0.51 11.60
C GLY A 190 -17.26 -0.27 10.14
N ALA A 191 -17.21 1.00 9.82
CA ALA A 191 -16.86 1.53 8.50
C ALA A 191 -16.03 2.80 8.69
N GLU A 192 -14.94 2.94 7.94
CA GLU A 192 -14.16 4.16 7.84
C GLU A 192 -13.97 4.49 6.36
N TYR A 193 -14.20 5.74 5.99
CA TYR A 193 -13.96 6.25 4.65
C TYR A 193 -12.95 7.39 4.73
N ASP A 194 -11.85 7.24 3.99
CA ASP A 194 -10.77 8.21 3.86
C ASP A 194 -10.74 8.79 2.45
N SER A 195 -10.45 10.08 2.32
CA SER A 195 -10.23 10.73 1.04
C SER A 195 -9.05 11.68 1.12
N VAL A 196 -8.02 11.39 0.35
CA VAL A 196 -6.77 12.15 0.25
C VAL A 196 -7.03 13.43 -0.52
N PHE A 197 -6.63 14.58 0.03
CA PHE A 197 -6.75 15.89 -0.61
C PHE A 197 -5.40 16.63 -0.75
N SER A 198 -4.34 16.13 -0.11
CA SER A 198 -2.96 16.56 -0.31
C SER A 198 -2.02 15.35 -0.13
N GLU A 199 -0.75 15.50 -0.43
CA GLU A 199 0.27 14.44 -0.43
C GLU A 199 0.31 13.64 0.89
N ASP A 200 0.06 14.31 2.03
CA ASP A 200 0.15 13.75 3.37
C ASP A 200 -1.13 13.89 4.21
N MET A 201 -2.23 14.37 3.62
CA MET A 201 -3.46 14.67 4.35
C MET A 201 -4.70 14.05 3.70
N ALA A 202 -5.53 13.43 4.53
CA ALA A 202 -6.86 12.96 4.18
C ALA A 202 -7.91 13.50 5.18
N TRP A 203 -9.15 13.62 4.76
CA TRP A 203 -10.28 13.69 5.68
C TRP A 203 -10.88 12.30 5.83
N TYR A 204 -11.45 12.03 7.00
CA TYR A 204 -12.11 10.76 7.28
C TYR A 204 -13.53 10.93 7.80
N LEU A 205 -14.33 9.90 7.57
CA LEU A 205 -15.65 9.68 8.17
C LEU A 205 -15.70 8.25 8.69
N LYS A 206 -16.01 8.08 9.98
CA LYS A 206 -15.95 6.79 10.67
C LYS A 206 -17.23 6.52 11.45
N GLY A 207 -17.62 5.24 11.51
CA GLY A 207 -18.71 4.76 12.33
C GLY A 207 -18.39 3.38 12.91
N ASP A 208 -18.42 3.24 14.24
CA ASP A 208 -18.20 1.99 14.96
C ASP A 208 -19.43 1.62 15.77
N PHE A 209 -19.70 0.32 15.83
CA PHE A 209 -20.79 -0.28 16.62
C PHE A 209 -20.25 -1.44 17.43
N GLU A 210 -20.68 -1.53 18.68
CA GLU A 210 -20.30 -2.57 19.61
C GLU A 210 -21.53 -3.05 20.39
N ASN A 211 -21.63 -4.37 20.56
CA ASN A 211 -22.53 -5.04 21.48
C ASN A 211 -21.70 -6.02 22.32
N ASP A 212 -21.70 -5.84 23.64
CA ASP A 212 -21.03 -6.71 24.60
C ASP A 212 -21.90 -6.84 25.86
N PRO A 213 -22.77 -7.86 25.94
CA PRO A 213 -23.61 -8.10 27.10
C PRO A 213 -22.84 -8.41 28.40
N ILE A 214 -21.62 -8.95 28.29
CA ILE A 214 -20.75 -9.20 29.45
C ILE A 214 -20.26 -7.89 30.06
N GLU A 215 -19.88 -6.93 29.20
CA GLU A 215 -19.54 -5.57 29.62
C GLU A 215 -20.75 -4.64 29.83
N GLN A 216 -21.97 -5.22 29.90
CA GLN A 216 -23.25 -4.51 30.07
C GLN A 216 -23.55 -3.51 28.94
N ILE A 217 -23.00 -3.71 27.76
CA ILE A 217 -23.19 -2.86 26.58
C ILE A 217 -24.24 -3.50 25.68
N GLU A 218 -25.48 -2.96 25.65
CA GLU A 218 -26.49 -3.34 24.66
C GLU A 218 -26.14 -2.75 23.28
N LEU A 219 -25.68 -1.50 23.27
CA LEU A 219 -25.20 -0.81 22.09
C LEU A 219 -24.25 0.33 22.49
N ARG A 220 -23.05 0.31 21.96
CA ARG A 220 -22.17 1.47 21.90
C ARG A 220 -21.99 1.82 20.43
N ALA A 221 -22.26 3.07 20.06
CA ALA A 221 -22.08 3.57 18.70
C ALA A 221 -21.28 4.87 18.73
N THR A 222 -20.21 4.93 17.92
CA THR A 222 -19.37 6.12 17.77
C THR A 222 -19.34 6.53 16.32
N GLY A 223 -19.74 7.77 16.02
CA GLY A 223 -19.55 8.39 14.71
C GLY A 223 -18.53 9.50 14.82
N ALA A 224 -17.57 9.56 13.92
CA ALA A 224 -16.49 10.55 13.93
C ALA A 224 -16.14 11.07 12.54
N THR A 225 -15.61 12.29 12.47
CA THR A 225 -15.05 12.89 11.26
C THR A 225 -13.92 13.85 11.61
N GLY A 226 -12.93 13.97 10.77
CA GLY A 226 -11.77 14.80 11.02
C GLY A 226 -10.71 14.73 9.94
N LEU A 227 -9.47 14.90 10.35
CA LEU A 227 -8.30 14.86 9.48
C LEU A 227 -7.37 13.72 9.91
N LYS A 228 -6.80 13.05 8.92
CA LYS A 228 -5.75 12.02 9.04
C LYS A 228 -4.50 12.54 8.34
N HIS A 229 -3.36 12.42 9.00
CA HIS A 229 -2.06 12.89 8.52
C HIS A 229 -1.09 11.72 8.47
N ALA A 230 -0.50 11.49 7.30
CA ALA A 230 0.60 10.56 7.11
C ALA A 230 1.88 11.20 7.67
N TRP A 231 2.24 10.85 8.93
CA TRP A 231 3.45 11.37 9.57
C TRP A 231 4.71 10.73 9.01
N MET A 232 4.61 9.45 8.65
CA MET A 232 5.62 8.65 7.98
C MET A 232 4.89 7.78 6.97
N ASP A 233 5.40 7.73 5.75
CA ASP A 233 4.88 6.92 4.65
C ASP A 233 6.11 6.48 3.84
N GLU A 234 6.67 5.34 4.24
CA GLU A 234 7.92 4.80 3.73
C GLU A 234 7.69 3.36 3.28
N GLU A 235 8.54 2.83 2.41
CA GLU A 235 8.40 1.50 1.80
C GLU A 235 8.15 0.36 2.82
N ASN A 236 8.66 0.47 4.05
CA ASN A 236 8.58 -0.60 5.04
C ASN A 236 7.83 -0.23 6.32
N TYR A 237 7.42 1.01 6.50
CA TYR A 237 6.69 1.44 7.70
C TYR A 237 5.86 2.70 7.45
N ASP A 238 4.69 2.72 8.05
CA ASP A 238 3.74 3.81 7.99
C ASP A 238 3.34 4.24 9.40
N LEU A 239 3.12 5.52 9.57
CA LEU A 239 2.57 6.11 10.78
C LEU A 239 1.54 7.16 10.41
N PHE A 240 0.29 6.89 10.72
CA PHE A 240 -0.82 7.82 10.56
C PHE A 240 -1.28 8.33 11.92
N VAL A 241 -1.60 9.62 11.95
CA VAL A 241 -2.21 10.27 13.13
C VAL A 241 -3.51 10.92 12.70
N ARG A 242 -4.60 10.69 13.45
CA ARG A 242 -5.88 11.32 13.16
C ARG A 242 -6.40 12.12 14.34
N GLY A 243 -7.18 13.15 14.02
CA GLY A 243 -7.87 13.96 15.01
C GLY A 243 -9.17 14.54 14.45
N GLY A 244 -10.23 14.47 15.24
CA GLY A 244 -11.54 14.91 14.79
C GLY A 244 -12.57 15.09 15.90
N LEU A 245 -13.80 15.32 15.46
CA LEU A 245 -14.97 15.40 16.33
C LEU A 245 -15.75 14.10 16.24
N ALA A 246 -16.30 13.65 17.36
CA ALA A 246 -17.10 12.46 17.47
C ALA A 246 -18.42 12.70 18.22
N VAL A 247 -19.35 11.78 18.01
CA VAL A 247 -20.53 11.60 18.85
C VAL A 247 -20.52 10.15 19.33
N ARG A 248 -20.60 9.95 20.63
CA ARG A 248 -20.65 8.63 21.27
C ARG A 248 -22.04 8.43 21.87
N HIS A 249 -22.70 7.36 21.45
CA HIS A 249 -23.97 6.89 22.01
C HIS A 249 -23.74 5.60 22.76
N GLU A 250 -24.29 5.49 23.99
CA GLU A 250 -24.22 4.28 24.79
C GLU A 250 -25.59 3.91 25.36
N LYS A 251 -25.92 2.62 25.27
CA LYS A 251 -27.08 2.00 25.88
C LYS A 251 -26.65 0.77 26.64
N SER A 252 -26.93 0.74 27.94
CA SER A 252 -26.63 -0.39 28.81
C SER A 252 -27.69 -1.48 28.68
N THR A 253 -27.28 -2.76 28.90
CA THR A 253 -28.21 -3.90 29.09
C THR A 253 -29.03 -3.77 30.36
N LEU A 254 -28.58 -2.95 31.33
CA LEU A 254 -29.29 -2.69 32.55
C LEU A 254 -30.38 -1.63 32.34
N SER A 255 -31.64 -2.02 32.42
CA SER A 255 -32.79 -1.14 32.18
C SER A 255 -32.89 0.06 33.18
N SER A 256 -32.15 0.00 34.28
CA SER A 256 -32.07 1.09 35.28
C SER A 256 -31.12 2.23 34.84
N ILE A 257 -30.29 2.01 33.83
CA ILE A 257 -29.34 2.99 33.28
C ILE A 257 -29.92 3.57 32.00
N SER A 258 -30.07 4.89 31.94
CA SER A 258 -30.55 5.58 30.74
C SER A 258 -29.44 5.60 29.67
N SER A 259 -29.83 5.55 28.42
CA SER A 259 -28.90 5.76 27.31
C SER A 259 -28.36 7.20 27.33
N THR A 260 -27.10 7.36 26.94
CA THR A 260 -26.43 8.66 26.79
C THR A 260 -26.07 8.90 25.34
N THR A 261 -25.94 10.18 24.97
CA THR A 261 -25.42 10.59 23.66
C THR A 261 -24.62 11.88 23.87
N ASP A 262 -23.32 11.77 23.70
CA ASP A 262 -22.42 12.84 24.11
C ASP A 262 -21.48 13.23 22.97
N PRO A 263 -21.19 14.53 22.79
CA PRO A 263 -20.12 14.97 21.91
C PRO A 263 -18.77 14.55 22.49
N ALA A 264 -17.86 14.14 21.62
CA ALA A 264 -16.53 13.65 21.97
C ALA A 264 -15.47 14.14 20.98
N LEU A 265 -14.22 13.90 21.30
CA LEU A 265 -13.12 13.96 20.34
C LEU A 265 -12.82 12.53 19.83
N ASP A 266 -12.31 12.43 18.62
CA ASP A 266 -11.66 11.21 18.09
C ASP A 266 -10.19 11.52 17.87
N LEU A 267 -9.32 10.78 18.56
CA LEU A 267 -7.87 10.85 18.41
C LEU A 267 -7.37 9.44 18.11
N GLY A 268 -6.52 9.30 17.09
CA GLY A 268 -6.04 7.99 16.67
C GLY A 268 -4.59 8.00 16.21
N LEU A 269 -3.97 6.85 16.32
CA LEU A 269 -2.64 6.56 15.81
C LEU A 269 -2.67 5.15 15.22
N GLU A 270 -2.18 5.01 13.99
CA GLU A 270 -2.05 3.75 13.28
C GLU A 270 -0.60 3.61 12.84
N TYR A 271 0.00 2.49 13.16
CA TYR A 271 1.39 2.18 12.84
C TYR A 271 1.48 0.81 12.21
N SER A 272 2.13 0.72 11.06
CA SER A 272 2.51 -0.53 10.42
C SER A 272 4.03 -0.56 10.19
N HIS A 273 4.63 -1.77 10.25
CA HIS A 273 6.05 -1.95 9.97
C HIS A 273 6.31 -3.37 9.46
N GLN A 274 6.85 -3.46 8.26
CA GLN A 274 7.36 -4.71 7.71
C GLN A 274 8.84 -4.88 8.05
N PHE A 275 9.14 -5.61 9.12
CA PHE A 275 10.52 -5.85 9.55
C PHE A 275 11.30 -6.74 8.59
N HIS A 276 10.62 -7.68 7.95
CA HIS A 276 11.18 -8.64 7.01
C HIS A 276 10.05 -9.18 6.14
N GLU A 277 10.36 -9.81 4.99
CA GLU A 277 9.38 -10.45 4.10
C GLU A 277 8.41 -11.44 4.80
N ILE A 278 8.80 -11.94 5.97
CA ILE A 278 8.03 -12.94 6.74
C ILE A 278 7.42 -12.40 8.05
N ILE A 279 7.61 -11.14 8.39
CA ILE A 279 7.09 -10.58 9.66
C ILE A 279 6.70 -9.13 9.44
N SER A 280 5.45 -8.80 9.74
CA SER A 280 4.97 -7.43 9.88
C SER A 280 4.30 -7.19 11.24
N LEU A 281 4.31 -5.94 11.67
CA LEU A 281 3.66 -5.44 12.87
C LEU A 281 2.57 -4.47 12.45
N GLU A 282 1.40 -4.61 13.04
CA GLU A 282 0.31 -3.64 12.98
C GLU A 282 -0.03 -3.17 14.38
N SER A 283 -0.28 -1.90 14.57
CA SER A 283 -0.70 -1.34 15.84
C SER A 283 -1.66 -0.18 15.64
N GLY A 284 -2.79 -0.21 16.34
CA GLY A 284 -3.80 0.84 16.38
C GLY A 284 -4.03 1.34 17.79
N LEU A 285 -4.19 2.65 17.95
CA LEU A 285 -4.60 3.29 19.18
C LEU A 285 -5.71 4.30 18.88
N SER A 286 -6.80 4.23 19.62
CA SER A 286 -7.93 5.15 19.51
C SER A 286 -8.34 5.65 20.88
N LEU A 287 -8.44 6.97 21.04
CA LEU A 287 -8.85 7.64 22.28
C LEU A 287 -10.06 8.55 22.00
N VAL A 288 -11.17 8.29 22.68
CA VAL A 288 -12.44 8.99 22.50
C VAL A 288 -12.90 9.60 23.83
N PRO A 289 -12.37 10.79 24.23
CA PRO A 289 -12.82 11.51 25.41
C PRO A 289 -14.09 12.28 25.14
N ARG A 290 -15.04 12.32 26.12
CA ARG A 290 -16.23 13.15 26.05
C ARG A 290 -15.86 14.63 26.21
N LEU A 291 -16.46 15.52 25.41
CA LEU A 291 -16.14 16.95 25.47
C LEU A 291 -16.61 17.63 26.77
N GLU A 292 -17.66 17.14 27.39
CA GLU A 292 -18.20 17.68 28.64
C GLU A 292 -17.34 17.31 29.87
N ASP A 293 -16.68 16.15 29.79
CA ASP A 293 -15.76 15.65 30.81
C ASP A 293 -14.64 14.80 30.16
N LEU A 294 -13.50 15.42 29.95
CA LEU A 294 -12.35 14.74 29.30
C LEU A 294 -11.75 13.60 30.15
N SER A 295 -12.16 13.47 31.44
CA SER A 295 -11.78 12.32 32.27
C SER A 295 -12.65 11.10 32.00
N ASP A 296 -13.79 11.26 31.32
CA ASP A 296 -14.61 10.18 30.78
C ASP A 296 -14.18 9.88 29.34
N TYR A 297 -13.39 8.83 29.17
CA TYR A 297 -12.83 8.44 27.88
C TYR A 297 -12.80 6.93 27.69
N LEU A 298 -12.84 6.57 26.43
CA LEU A 298 -12.62 5.23 25.94
C LEU A 298 -11.28 5.19 25.21
N LEU A 299 -10.39 4.27 25.59
CA LEU A 299 -9.12 4.01 24.92
C LEU A 299 -9.13 2.58 24.39
N ASN A 300 -9.05 2.43 23.07
CA ASN A 300 -8.88 1.14 22.41
C ASN A 300 -7.46 1.00 21.89
N HIS A 301 -6.89 -0.18 22.01
CA HIS A 301 -5.61 -0.51 21.42
C HIS A 301 -5.64 -1.90 20.80
N ASP A 302 -4.93 -2.05 19.71
CA ASP A 302 -4.65 -3.31 19.04
C ASP A 302 -3.17 -3.34 18.65
N ILE A 303 -2.52 -4.47 18.84
CA ILE A 303 -1.17 -4.71 18.36
C ILE A 303 -1.06 -6.16 17.91
N ALA A 304 -0.61 -6.39 16.69
CA ALA A 304 -0.51 -7.70 16.10
C ALA A 304 0.77 -7.89 15.30
N LEU A 305 1.32 -9.09 15.36
CA LEU A 305 2.34 -9.59 14.44
C LEU A 305 1.64 -10.50 13.42
N LEU A 306 1.99 -10.30 12.16
CA LEU A 306 1.53 -11.10 11.03
C LEU A 306 2.69 -11.90 10.46
N PHE A 307 2.40 -13.17 10.16
CA PHE A 307 3.35 -14.12 9.59
C PHE A 307 2.70 -14.78 8.37
N PRO A 308 3.10 -14.44 7.13
CA PRO A 308 2.65 -15.17 5.94
C PRO A 308 3.12 -16.62 6.02
N ILE A 309 2.23 -17.57 5.74
CA ILE A 309 2.50 -19.02 5.80
C ILE A 309 2.50 -19.69 4.43
N ASP A 310 2.16 -18.95 3.39
CA ASP A 310 2.25 -19.39 2.00
C ASP A 310 2.99 -18.35 1.13
N ASN A 311 3.44 -18.78 -0.04
CA ASN A 311 4.16 -17.92 -0.99
C ASN A 311 3.23 -17.02 -1.82
N GLY A 312 1.92 -17.02 -1.54
CA GLY A 312 0.91 -16.29 -2.30
C GLY A 312 0.21 -15.20 -1.49
N ASP A 313 0.64 -14.97 -0.26
CA ASP A 313 0.07 -14.02 0.72
C ASP A 313 -1.44 -14.23 1.01
N TYR A 314 -1.98 -15.42 0.64
CA TYR A 314 -3.36 -15.77 0.92
C TYR A 314 -3.58 -16.12 2.40
N TRP A 315 -2.61 -16.80 3.02
CA TRP A 315 -2.74 -17.28 4.38
C TRP A 315 -1.72 -16.64 5.30
N ASN A 316 -2.20 -16.06 6.41
CA ASN A 316 -1.39 -15.46 7.44
C ASN A 316 -1.75 -16.01 8.82
N LEU A 317 -0.75 -16.11 9.69
CA LEU A 317 -0.96 -16.20 11.13
C LEU A 317 -0.90 -14.79 11.70
N ARG A 318 -1.93 -14.38 12.43
CA ARG A 318 -2.00 -13.12 13.15
C ARG A 318 -2.03 -13.40 14.64
N SER A 319 -1.11 -12.83 15.41
CA SER A 319 -1.04 -13.01 16.85
C SER A 319 -0.81 -11.68 17.55
N GLY A 320 -1.57 -11.41 18.61
CA GLY A 320 -1.46 -10.10 19.23
C GLY A 320 -2.30 -9.94 20.50
N LEU A 321 -2.46 -8.67 20.83
CA LEU A 321 -3.22 -8.17 21.96
C LEU A 321 -4.22 -7.14 21.44
N SER A 322 -5.43 -7.19 21.94
CA SER A 322 -6.38 -6.08 21.81
C SER A 322 -6.94 -5.75 23.18
N GLY A 323 -7.31 -4.51 23.41
CA GLY A 323 -7.88 -4.14 24.67
C GLY A 323 -8.63 -2.82 24.64
N THR A 324 -9.52 -2.71 25.59
CA THR A 324 -10.31 -1.52 25.85
C THR A 324 -10.07 -1.06 27.29
N TYR A 325 -9.81 0.22 27.46
CA TYR A 325 -9.87 0.88 28.75
C TYR A 325 -11.05 1.86 28.75
N ASP A 326 -12.02 1.59 29.60
CA ASP A 326 -13.18 2.47 29.84
C ASP A 326 -12.98 3.15 31.19
N SER A 327 -12.85 4.48 31.19
CA SER A 327 -12.64 5.24 32.44
C SER A 327 -13.86 5.22 33.36
N THR A 328 -15.06 4.97 32.80
CA THR A 328 -16.35 4.94 33.51
C THR A 328 -17.13 3.65 33.19
N PRO A 329 -16.58 2.45 33.55
CA PRO A 329 -17.18 1.18 33.18
C PRO A 329 -18.52 0.94 33.87
N GLY A 330 -19.28 -0.03 33.37
CA GLY A 330 -20.52 -0.48 33.99
C GLY A 330 -20.35 -0.91 35.46
N VAL A 331 -21.45 -0.92 36.19
CA VAL A 331 -21.43 -1.21 37.64
C VAL A 331 -20.85 -2.62 37.92
N GLY A 332 -19.77 -2.66 38.70
CA GLY A 332 -19.08 -3.88 39.09
C GLY A 332 -18.11 -4.44 38.05
N LEU A 333 -17.89 -3.76 36.95
CA LEU A 333 -16.91 -4.10 35.91
C LEU A 333 -15.56 -3.45 36.16
N GLN A 334 -14.53 -4.00 35.56
CA GLN A 334 -13.18 -3.45 35.56
C GLN A 334 -13.05 -2.38 34.46
N GLN A 335 -12.10 -1.46 34.64
CA GLN A 335 -11.82 -0.41 33.65
C GLN A 335 -11.05 -0.94 32.43
N SER A 336 -10.33 -2.05 32.57
CA SER A 336 -9.45 -2.58 31.53
C SER A 336 -9.84 -4.00 31.17
N ASP A 337 -10.09 -4.24 29.90
CA ASP A 337 -10.23 -5.55 29.29
C ASP A 337 -9.13 -5.77 28.25
N ILE A 338 -8.36 -6.86 28.40
CA ILE A 338 -7.25 -7.21 27.50
C ILE A 338 -7.46 -8.62 26.99
N LYS A 339 -7.44 -8.76 25.68
CA LYS A 339 -7.61 -10.02 24.95
C LYS A 339 -6.31 -10.40 24.24
N TYR A 340 -5.94 -11.66 24.36
CA TYR A 340 -4.86 -12.26 23.57
C TYR A 340 -5.51 -13.06 22.46
N PHE A 341 -5.02 -12.93 21.24
CA PHE A 341 -5.55 -13.66 20.12
C PHE A 341 -4.45 -14.33 19.29
N PHE A 342 -4.86 -15.41 18.64
CA PHE A 342 -4.06 -16.12 17.65
C PHE A 342 -5.01 -16.59 16.55
N SER A 343 -4.89 -15.97 15.37
CA SER A 343 -5.84 -16.10 14.27
C SER A 343 -5.17 -16.70 13.05
N LEU A 344 -5.89 -17.58 12.36
CA LEU A 344 -5.60 -17.96 11.00
C LEU A 344 -6.40 -17.01 10.09
N VAL A 345 -5.71 -16.26 9.24
CA VAL A 345 -6.31 -15.25 8.37
C VAL A 345 -6.16 -15.70 6.92
N TYR A 346 -7.24 -15.61 6.16
CA TYR A 346 -7.28 -15.86 4.71
C TYR A 346 -7.62 -14.58 3.96
N ASN A 347 -6.71 -14.14 3.08
CA ASN A 347 -6.89 -12.97 2.21
C ASN A 347 -7.39 -13.41 0.84
N PHE A 348 -8.32 -12.63 0.25
CA PHE A 348 -8.86 -12.87 -1.09
C PHE A 348 -9.32 -11.57 -1.75
N GLN A 349 -9.35 -11.56 -3.08
CA GLN A 349 -9.75 -10.41 -3.90
C GLN A 349 -10.99 -10.74 -4.72
#